data_5ee670c3a710c001efe0ccf64a0f2e11
#
_entry.id   5ee670c3a710c001efe0ccf64a0f2e11
#
_cell.length_a   1.000
_cell.length_b   1.000
_cell.length_c   1.000
_cell.angle_alpha   90.00
_cell.angle_beta   90.00
_cell.angle_gamma   90.00
#
_symmetry.space_group_name_H-M   'P 1'
#
loop_
_entity.id
_entity.type
_entity.pdbx_description
1 polymer ?
#
loop_
_entity_poly.entity_id
_entity_poly.type
_entity_poly.pdbx_seq_one_letter_code
_entity_poly.pdbx_strand_id
1 'polypeptide(L)'
;MVGSSTRSEGTAAARTVYYTASSLDGFIAGADHSLDWLLQFGNVPGGDYQEFITQVGAVVMGANTYRWLLEHEVMPPGGEPKPWPYQQPTWVFSNRQQRAVPGADVTFVAGAVAPVHAEMLRVAGGKNVWIAGGGELAGQFHDAGLLDELNVTYAPVALGAGAPLFPRHLAFPDLELLDSSSYGGVFVQV
;
A
#
# COMPACT_ATOMS: atom_id res chain seq x y z
N MET A 1 -8.63 -42.46 -18.51
CA MET A 1 -8.82 -41.19 -19.21
C MET A 1 -8.97 -40.13 -18.12
N VAL A 2 -7.92 -39.38 -17.84
CA VAL A 2 -7.92 -38.32 -16.82
C VAL A 2 -8.23 -37.02 -17.57
N GLY A 3 -9.43 -36.47 -17.31
CA GLY A 3 -9.85 -35.22 -17.91
C GLY A 3 -9.04 -34.05 -17.37
N SER A 4 -8.26 -33.43 -18.24
CA SER A 4 -7.56 -32.17 -18.00
C SER A 4 -8.61 -31.05 -17.92
N SER A 5 -8.90 -30.58 -16.71
CA SER A 5 -9.71 -29.39 -16.53
C SER A 5 -8.82 -28.17 -16.82
N THR A 6 -8.94 -27.63 -18.01
CA THR A 6 -8.42 -26.30 -18.35
C THR A 6 -9.20 -25.27 -17.54
N ARG A 7 -8.59 -24.72 -16.47
CA ARG A 7 -9.05 -23.45 -15.88
C ARG A 7 -8.99 -22.39 -16.98
N SER A 8 -10.12 -21.81 -17.32
CA SER A 8 -10.17 -20.64 -18.16
C SER A 8 -9.46 -19.51 -17.41
N GLU A 9 -8.40 -18.96 -17.98
CA GLU A 9 -7.79 -17.70 -17.56
C GLU A 9 -8.78 -16.56 -17.86
N GLY A 10 -9.80 -16.45 -17.02
CA GLY A 10 -10.57 -15.22 -16.93
C GLY A 10 -9.65 -14.17 -16.34
N THR A 11 -9.45 -13.04 -17.01
CA THR A 11 -8.80 -11.85 -16.43
C THR A 11 -9.44 -11.59 -15.08
N ALA A 12 -8.68 -11.80 -13.99
CA ALA A 12 -9.16 -11.51 -12.66
C ALA A 12 -9.60 -10.04 -12.62
N ALA A 13 -10.75 -9.75 -12.02
CA ALA A 13 -11.22 -8.37 -11.88
C ALA A 13 -10.18 -7.56 -11.11
N ALA A 14 -10.01 -6.29 -11.49
CA ALA A 14 -9.14 -5.37 -10.78
C ALA A 14 -9.54 -5.30 -9.30
N ARG A 15 -8.57 -5.37 -8.41
CA ARG A 15 -8.75 -5.31 -6.94
C ARG A 15 -8.18 -4.03 -6.37
N THR A 16 -8.73 -3.60 -5.26
CA THR A 16 -8.13 -2.57 -4.41
C THR A 16 -7.41 -3.25 -3.25
N VAL A 17 -6.10 -3.16 -3.26
CA VAL A 17 -5.22 -3.89 -2.34
C VAL A 17 -4.52 -2.91 -1.41
N TYR A 18 -4.64 -3.11 -0.11
CA TYR A 18 -3.80 -2.45 0.88
C TYR A 18 -2.55 -3.30 1.12
N TYR A 19 -1.46 -2.96 0.43
CA TYR A 19 -0.18 -3.65 0.54
C TYR A 19 0.78 -2.80 1.36
N THR A 20 1.22 -3.32 2.52
CA THR A 20 2.05 -2.57 3.47
C THR A 20 2.88 -3.49 4.36
N ALA A 21 3.86 -2.91 5.07
CA ALA A 21 4.55 -3.57 6.16
C ALA A 21 4.01 -3.10 7.52
N SER A 22 4.08 -3.96 8.52
CA SER A 22 3.64 -3.69 9.90
C SER A 22 4.62 -4.24 10.91
N SER A 23 4.74 -3.58 12.05
CA SER A 23 5.31 -4.17 13.25
C SER A 23 4.43 -5.32 13.77
N LEU A 24 4.98 -6.19 14.61
CA LEU A 24 4.25 -7.31 15.21
C LEU A 24 3.02 -6.86 16.02
N ASP A 25 3.10 -5.69 16.63
CA ASP A 25 2.03 -5.08 17.42
C ASP A 25 1.12 -4.13 16.64
N GLY A 26 1.16 -4.17 15.28
CA GLY A 26 0.16 -3.57 14.41
C GLY A 26 0.35 -2.10 14.09
N PHE A 27 1.58 -1.61 13.98
CA PHE A 27 1.88 -0.24 13.56
C PHE A 27 2.65 -0.21 12.23
N ILE A 28 2.30 0.74 11.36
CA ILE A 28 2.96 0.95 10.07
C ILE A 28 4.05 2.03 10.11
N ALA A 29 4.09 2.83 11.15
CA ALA A 29 5.13 3.85 11.40
C ALA A 29 5.24 4.13 12.89
N GLY A 30 6.36 4.64 13.34
CA GLY A 30 6.55 5.14 14.70
C GLY A 30 5.64 6.33 15.03
N ALA A 31 5.63 6.75 16.29
CA ALA A 31 4.84 7.91 16.76
C ALA A 31 5.25 9.23 16.09
N ASP A 32 6.48 9.33 15.64
CA ASP A 32 7.07 10.42 14.86
C ASP A 32 6.92 10.26 13.34
N HIS A 33 6.16 9.24 12.88
CA HIS A 33 6.03 8.81 11.50
C HIS A 33 7.31 8.25 10.86
N SER A 34 8.35 7.90 11.65
CA SER A 34 9.55 7.22 11.15
C SER A 34 9.26 5.79 10.70
N LEU A 35 10.00 5.37 9.67
CA LEU A 35 10.08 3.98 9.19
C LEU A 35 11.43 3.32 9.52
N ASP A 36 12.23 3.88 10.41
CA ASP A 36 13.56 3.36 10.76
C ASP A 36 13.51 1.91 11.24
N TRP A 37 12.41 1.54 11.91
CA TRP A 37 12.14 0.18 12.36
C TRP A 37 12.07 -0.84 11.19
N LEU A 38 11.65 -0.40 10.00
CA LEU A 38 11.58 -1.21 8.79
C LEU A 38 12.88 -1.11 7.99
N LEU A 39 13.43 0.09 7.86
CA LEU A 39 14.63 0.35 7.04
C LEU A 39 15.88 -0.34 7.59
N GLN A 40 15.95 -0.65 8.89
CA GLN A 40 17.05 -1.38 9.52
C GLN A 40 17.29 -2.78 8.90
N PHE A 41 16.27 -3.38 8.28
CA PHE A 41 16.40 -4.69 7.63
C PHE A 41 17.05 -4.61 6.25
N GLY A 42 17.16 -3.41 5.67
CA GLY A 42 17.71 -3.22 4.33
C GLY A 42 16.89 -3.96 3.26
N ASN A 43 17.57 -4.46 2.24
CA ASN A 43 16.94 -5.23 1.17
C ASN A 43 16.91 -6.72 1.53
N VAL A 44 15.77 -7.21 2.00
CA VAL A 44 15.56 -8.63 2.31
C VAL A 44 14.97 -9.33 1.08
N PRO A 45 15.67 -10.32 0.50
CA PRO A 45 15.18 -11.01 -0.68
C PRO A 45 14.01 -11.96 -0.36
N GLY A 46 13.14 -12.20 -1.33
CA GLY A 46 12.10 -13.22 -1.28
C GLY A 46 10.67 -12.72 -1.08
N GLY A 47 10.47 -11.40 -0.92
CA GLY A 47 9.12 -10.81 -0.94
C GLY A 47 8.56 -10.72 -2.35
N ASP A 48 7.24 -10.59 -2.47
CA ASP A 48 6.49 -10.55 -3.73
C ASP A 48 6.32 -9.13 -4.33
N TYR A 49 6.92 -8.10 -3.73
CA TYR A 49 6.72 -6.71 -4.15
C TYR A 49 6.98 -6.48 -5.64
N GLN A 50 8.02 -7.12 -6.20
CA GLN A 50 8.35 -6.97 -7.61
C GLN A 50 7.27 -7.56 -8.53
N GLU A 51 6.65 -8.64 -8.14
CA GLU A 51 5.52 -9.23 -8.85
C GLU A 51 4.26 -8.37 -8.64
N PHE A 52 3.98 -8.00 -7.40
CA PHE A 52 2.84 -7.17 -7.03
C PHE A 52 2.80 -5.86 -7.84
N ILE A 53 3.90 -5.10 -7.90
CA ILE A 53 3.92 -3.78 -8.56
C ILE A 53 3.65 -3.87 -10.08
N THR A 54 3.92 -4.99 -10.72
CA THR A 54 3.59 -5.20 -12.14
C THR A 54 2.08 -5.26 -12.39
N GLN A 55 1.31 -5.65 -11.38
CA GLN A 55 -0.14 -5.77 -11.42
C GLN A 55 -0.85 -4.49 -11.01
N VAL A 56 -0.11 -3.47 -10.56
CA VAL A 56 -0.66 -2.18 -10.12
C VAL A 56 -0.79 -1.22 -11.31
N GLY A 57 -1.99 -0.63 -11.46
CA GLY A 57 -2.29 0.38 -12.48
C GLY A 57 -2.51 1.78 -11.91
N ALA A 58 -2.77 1.89 -10.60
CA ALA A 58 -2.94 3.15 -9.90
C ALA A 58 -2.46 3.03 -8.45
N VAL A 59 -1.87 4.09 -7.91
CA VAL A 59 -1.41 4.16 -6.52
C VAL A 59 -2.21 5.22 -5.78
N VAL A 60 -2.56 4.95 -4.53
CA VAL A 60 -3.20 5.94 -3.65
C VAL A 60 -2.55 5.92 -2.28
N MET A 61 -2.39 7.11 -1.69
CA MET A 61 -1.82 7.28 -0.36
C MET A 61 -2.35 8.49 0.36
N GLY A 62 -2.15 8.50 1.68
CA GLY A 62 -2.41 9.67 2.52
C GLY A 62 -1.23 10.65 2.51
N ALA A 63 -1.49 11.89 2.97
CA ALA A 63 -0.52 12.96 3.01
C ALA A 63 0.75 12.65 3.84
N ASN A 64 0.66 11.83 4.89
CA ASN A 64 1.83 11.47 5.70
C ASN A 64 2.78 10.55 4.92
N THR A 65 2.25 9.53 4.24
CA THR A 65 3.02 8.64 3.36
C THR A 65 3.66 9.42 2.22
N TYR A 66 2.92 10.34 1.59
CA TYR A 66 3.46 11.21 0.54
C TYR A 66 4.63 12.08 1.05
N ARG A 67 4.49 12.72 2.21
CA ARG A 67 5.55 13.56 2.79
C ARG A 67 6.78 12.74 3.14
N TRP A 68 6.60 11.55 3.70
CA TRP A 68 7.70 10.65 3.99
C TRP A 68 8.48 10.27 2.71
N LEU A 69 7.77 9.89 1.63
CA LEU A 69 8.39 9.59 0.34
C LEU A 69 9.11 10.81 -0.23
N LEU A 70 8.50 12.00 -0.10
CA LEU A 70 9.11 13.24 -0.58
C LEU A 70 10.43 13.53 0.14
N GLU A 71 10.47 13.36 1.45
CA GLU A 71 11.61 13.69 2.31
C GLU A 71 12.73 12.63 2.25
N HIS A 72 12.40 11.35 2.05
CA HIS A 72 13.39 10.27 2.14
C HIS A 72 13.77 9.70 0.77
N GLU A 73 12.83 9.62 -0.17
CA GLU A 73 13.09 9.03 -1.48
C GLU A 73 13.36 10.07 -2.56
N VAL A 74 12.59 11.17 -2.58
CA VAL A 74 12.68 12.16 -3.65
C VAL A 74 13.66 13.29 -3.33
N MET A 75 13.67 13.78 -2.09
CA MET A 75 14.51 14.90 -1.61
C MET A 75 15.20 14.52 -0.30
N PRO A 76 16.05 13.49 -0.30
CA PRO A 76 16.73 13.07 0.91
C PRO A 76 17.61 14.20 1.48
N PRO A 77 17.66 14.40 2.81
CA PRO A 77 18.50 15.42 3.44
C PRO A 77 19.97 15.28 3.04
N GLY A 78 20.53 16.35 2.46
CA GLY A 78 21.94 16.35 2.00
C GLY A 78 22.21 15.54 0.73
N GLY A 79 21.18 14.98 0.09
CA GLY A 79 21.30 14.22 -1.16
C GLY A 79 20.82 15.01 -2.38
N GLU A 80 21.08 14.44 -3.56
CA GLU A 80 20.53 14.96 -4.83
C GLU A 80 19.06 14.58 -4.97
N PRO A 81 18.20 15.46 -5.53
CA PRO A 81 16.81 15.13 -5.85
C PRO A 81 16.73 13.94 -6.79
N LYS A 82 15.84 13.00 -6.46
CA LYS A 82 15.57 11.82 -7.28
C LYS A 82 14.17 11.92 -7.92
N PRO A 83 13.92 11.21 -9.02
CA PRO A 83 12.59 11.15 -9.62
C PRO A 83 11.59 10.50 -8.66
N TRP A 84 10.29 10.75 -8.90
CA TRP A 84 9.21 10.06 -8.19
C TRP A 84 9.32 8.54 -8.36
N PRO A 85 9.16 7.74 -7.29
CA PRO A 85 9.48 6.30 -7.34
C PRO A 85 8.47 5.45 -8.11
N TYR A 86 7.26 5.97 -8.39
CA TYR A 86 6.21 5.20 -9.07
C TYR A 86 5.99 5.69 -10.48
N GLN A 87 5.80 4.75 -11.41
CA GLN A 87 5.42 5.03 -12.81
C GLN A 87 3.90 5.13 -12.98
N GLN A 88 3.16 4.56 -12.03
CA GLN A 88 1.71 4.56 -12.01
C GLN A 88 1.18 5.94 -11.59
N PRO A 89 0.08 6.42 -12.20
CA PRO A 89 -0.65 7.57 -11.70
C PRO A 89 -0.94 7.43 -10.22
N THR A 90 -0.66 8.48 -9.45
CA THR A 90 -0.72 8.46 -7.99
C THR A 90 -1.71 9.51 -7.48
N TRP A 91 -2.63 9.10 -6.60
CA TRP A 91 -3.53 10.01 -5.88
C TRP A 91 -3.08 10.18 -4.43
N VAL A 92 -3.07 11.42 -3.98
CA VAL A 92 -2.69 11.76 -2.59
C VAL A 92 -3.86 12.44 -1.91
N PHE A 93 -4.45 11.77 -0.92
CA PHE A 93 -5.50 12.34 -0.09
C PHE A 93 -4.91 13.33 0.93
N SER A 94 -5.28 14.60 0.80
CA SER A 94 -4.81 15.67 1.69
C SER A 94 -5.81 16.82 1.75
N ASN A 95 -6.08 17.28 2.98
CA ASN A 95 -6.84 18.52 3.21
C ASN A 95 -5.95 19.77 3.24
N ARG A 96 -4.65 19.62 2.97
CA ARG A 96 -3.68 20.71 2.94
C ARG A 96 -2.92 20.70 1.63
N GLN A 97 -2.47 21.87 1.20
CA GLN A 97 -1.59 21.96 0.05
C GLN A 97 -0.31 21.17 0.31
N GLN A 98 0.09 20.38 -0.66
CA GLN A 98 1.33 19.61 -0.65
C GLN A 98 2.30 20.16 -1.70
N ARG A 99 3.59 19.93 -1.50
CA ARG A 99 4.61 20.26 -2.50
C ARG A 99 4.54 19.27 -3.64
N ALA A 100 4.40 19.76 -4.86
CA ALA A 100 4.42 18.92 -6.05
C ALA A 100 5.84 18.45 -6.40
N VAL A 101 5.96 17.28 -7.00
CA VAL A 101 7.21 16.76 -7.60
C VAL A 101 7.14 17.02 -9.09
N PRO A 102 8.04 17.81 -9.66
CA PRO A 102 8.07 18.07 -11.10
C PRO A 102 8.19 16.79 -11.91
N GLY A 103 7.33 16.63 -12.93
CA GLY A 103 7.35 15.46 -13.82
C GLY A 103 6.72 14.20 -13.25
N ALA A 104 6.23 14.20 -11.99
CA ALA A 104 5.49 13.09 -11.42
C ALA A 104 4.00 13.17 -11.77
N ASP A 105 3.39 12.04 -12.09
CA ASP A 105 1.94 11.92 -12.27
C ASP A 105 1.25 11.77 -10.91
N VAL A 106 1.15 12.87 -10.18
CA VAL A 106 0.57 12.94 -8.82
C VAL A 106 -0.59 13.92 -8.79
N THR A 107 -1.76 13.43 -8.43
CA THR A 107 -2.99 14.19 -8.26
C THR A 107 -3.33 14.33 -6.78
N PHE A 108 -3.47 15.57 -6.29
CA PHE A 108 -3.90 15.84 -4.92
C PHE A 108 -5.41 15.93 -4.85
N VAL A 109 -6.01 15.20 -3.93
CA VAL A 109 -7.47 15.10 -3.77
C VAL A 109 -7.86 15.25 -2.29
N ALA A 110 -9.13 15.59 -2.06
CA ALA A 110 -9.72 15.68 -0.73
C ALA A 110 -11.15 15.17 -0.74
N GLY A 111 -11.70 14.84 0.43
CA GLY A 111 -13.08 14.40 0.58
C GLY A 111 -13.25 12.88 0.50
N ALA A 112 -14.41 12.42 0.02
CA ALA A 112 -14.77 11.01 0.00
C ALA A 112 -13.92 10.20 -0.98
N VAL A 113 -13.61 8.96 -0.61
CA VAL A 113 -12.77 8.05 -1.43
C VAL A 113 -13.49 7.52 -2.67
N ALA A 114 -14.81 7.31 -2.61
CA ALA A 114 -15.54 6.61 -3.67
C ALA A 114 -15.48 7.29 -5.06
N PRO A 115 -15.68 8.60 -5.21
CA PRO A 115 -15.57 9.25 -6.52
C PRO A 115 -14.15 9.15 -7.11
N VAL A 116 -13.15 9.27 -6.25
CA VAL A 116 -11.73 9.20 -6.64
C VAL A 116 -11.36 7.76 -7.04
N HIS A 117 -11.86 6.76 -6.29
CA HIS A 117 -11.66 5.35 -6.60
C HIS A 117 -12.19 4.96 -7.98
N ALA A 118 -13.39 5.44 -8.36
CA ALA A 118 -13.94 5.20 -9.69
C ALA A 118 -13.02 5.70 -10.81
N GLU A 119 -12.38 6.85 -10.61
CA GLU A 119 -11.40 7.40 -11.56
C GLU A 119 -10.10 6.56 -11.57
N MET A 120 -9.62 6.12 -10.40
CA MET A 120 -8.44 5.23 -10.30
C MET A 120 -8.65 3.93 -11.08
N LEU A 121 -9.80 3.26 -10.91
CA LEU A 121 -10.14 2.04 -11.65
C LEU A 121 -10.15 2.26 -13.16
N ARG A 122 -10.71 3.40 -13.62
CA ARG A 122 -10.73 3.74 -15.03
C ARG A 122 -9.32 3.90 -15.60
N VAL A 123 -8.43 4.58 -14.86
CA VAL A 123 -7.04 4.84 -15.26
C VAL A 123 -6.18 3.59 -15.13
N ALA A 124 -6.44 2.76 -14.12
CA ALA A 124 -5.70 1.51 -13.89
C ALA A 124 -5.82 0.50 -15.03
N GLY A 125 -6.85 0.64 -15.91
CA GLY A 125 -6.95 -0.14 -17.14
C GLY A 125 -7.06 -1.65 -16.90
N GLY A 126 -7.79 -2.06 -15.86
CA GLY A 126 -7.98 -3.46 -15.48
C GLY A 126 -6.91 -4.02 -14.53
N LYS A 127 -5.90 -3.22 -14.17
CA LYS A 127 -4.93 -3.56 -13.12
C LYS A 127 -5.44 -3.10 -11.74
N ASN A 128 -4.75 -3.54 -10.69
CA ASN A 128 -5.10 -3.25 -9.32
C ASN A 128 -4.88 -1.78 -8.94
N VAL A 129 -5.66 -1.32 -7.96
CA VAL A 129 -5.41 -0.08 -7.21
C VAL A 129 -4.65 -0.44 -5.93
N TRP A 130 -3.48 0.16 -5.73
CA TRP A 130 -2.67 -0.04 -4.54
C TRP A 130 -2.83 1.10 -3.55
N ILE A 131 -3.33 0.79 -2.34
CA ILE A 131 -3.26 1.68 -1.20
C ILE A 131 -1.89 1.50 -0.55
N ALA A 132 -0.97 2.44 -0.79
CA ALA A 132 0.40 2.37 -0.28
C ALA A 132 0.53 2.80 1.20
N GLY A 133 -0.50 3.38 1.75
CA GLY A 133 -0.57 3.83 3.14
C GLY A 133 -1.46 5.07 3.30
N GLY A 134 -1.91 5.49 4.48
CA GLY A 134 -1.83 4.91 5.82
C GLY A 134 -3.10 4.14 6.15
N GLY A 135 -3.05 3.53 7.33
CA GLY A 135 -4.14 2.67 7.78
C GLY A 135 -5.51 3.35 7.86
N GLU A 136 -5.56 4.64 8.22
CA GLU A 136 -6.81 5.40 8.24
C GLU A 136 -7.41 5.55 6.82
N LEU A 137 -6.58 5.77 5.80
CA LEU A 137 -7.06 5.82 4.42
C LEU A 137 -7.58 4.45 3.96
N ALA A 138 -6.85 3.38 4.25
CA ALA A 138 -7.32 2.02 3.97
C ALA A 138 -8.65 1.72 4.67
N GLY A 139 -8.81 2.20 5.92
CA GLY A 139 -10.08 2.14 6.64
C GLY A 139 -11.22 2.87 5.94
N GLN A 140 -10.98 4.05 5.35
CA GLN A 140 -12.00 4.78 4.59
C GLN A 140 -12.42 4.04 3.31
N PHE A 141 -11.49 3.36 2.63
CA PHE A 141 -11.82 2.49 1.49
C PHE A 141 -12.67 1.29 1.95
N HIS A 142 -12.34 0.68 3.09
CA HIS A 142 -13.13 -0.39 3.69
C HIS A 142 -14.54 0.09 4.05
N ASP A 143 -14.67 1.22 4.76
CA ASP A 143 -15.96 1.79 5.17
C ASP A 143 -16.88 2.09 3.97
N ALA A 144 -16.27 2.36 2.80
CA ALA A 144 -16.98 2.57 1.55
C ALA A 144 -17.26 1.28 0.75
N GLY A 145 -16.85 0.11 1.25
CA GLY A 145 -16.96 -1.19 0.55
C GLY A 145 -16.08 -1.31 -0.69
N LEU A 146 -14.92 -0.64 -0.68
CA LEU A 146 -14.01 -0.53 -1.83
C LEU A 146 -12.64 -1.20 -1.61
N LEU A 147 -12.41 -1.79 -0.46
CA LEU A 147 -11.19 -2.53 -0.14
C LEU A 147 -11.43 -4.02 -0.33
N ASP A 148 -10.67 -4.65 -1.21
CA ASP A 148 -10.83 -6.07 -1.58
C ASP A 148 -9.84 -6.97 -0.83
N GLU A 149 -8.63 -6.47 -0.54
CA GLU A 149 -7.54 -7.31 -0.04
C GLU A 149 -6.59 -6.52 0.88
N LEU A 150 -6.18 -7.17 1.95
CA LEU A 150 -5.09 -6.74 2.83
C LEU A 150 -3.90 -7.66 2.56
N ASN A 151 -2.77 -7.09 2.16
CA ASN A 151 -1.51 -7.80 2.02
C ASN A 151 -0.49 -7.16 2.97
N VAL A 152 -0.20 -7.84 4.06
CA VAL A 152 0.57 -7.28 5.17
C VAL A 152 1.83 -8.10 5.43
N THR A 153 2.97 -7.44 5.35
CA THR A 153 4.26 -8.01 5.75
C THR A 153 4.55 -7.63 7.20
N TYR A 154 4.57 -8.62 8.09
CA TYR A 154 4.92 -8.43 9.50
C TYR A 154 6.42 -8.58 9.72
N ALA A 155 7.02 -7.55 10.35
CA ALA A 155 8.40 -7.59 10.81
C ALA A 155 8.47 -8.00 12.30
N PRO A 156 9.55 -8.66 12.74
CA PRO A 156 9.73 -9.09 14.14
C PRO A 156 10.14 -7.93 15.06
N VAL A 157 9.36 -6.86 15.05
CA VAL A 157 9.56 -5.62 15.85
C VAL A 157 8.25 -5.25 16.51
N ALA A 158 8.29 -4.75 17.73
CA ALA A 158 7.17 -4.11 18.42
C ALA A 158 7.50 -2.66 18.69
N LEU A 159 6.58 -1.75 18.37
CA LEU A 159 6.78 -0.31 18.49
C LEU A 159 6.13 0.28 19.74
N GLY A 160 5.14 -0.39 20.32
CA GLY A 160 4.38 0.06 21.49
C GLY A 160 3.44 1.23 21.22
N ALA A 161 3.71 2.07 20.22
CA ALA A 161 2.88 3.17 19.78
C ALA A 161 3.26 3.60 18.36
N GLY A 162 2.33 4.22 17.63
CA GLY A 162 2.60 4.69 16.27
C GLY A 162 1.35 4.87 15.43
N ALA A 163 1.53 4.95 14.12
CA ALA A 163 0.43 4.95 13.17
C ALA A 163 -0.14 3.52 13.03
N PRO A 164 -1.43 3.29 13.36
CA PRO A 164 -1.99 1.95 13.34
C PRO A 164 -2.08 1.39 11.93
N LEU A 165 -1.88 0.07 11.80
CA LEU A 165 -2.01 -0.66 10.55
C LEU A 165 -3.40 -0.50 9.92
N PHE A 166 -4.44 -0.78 10.71
CA PHE A 166 -5.83 -0.75 10.22
C PHE A 166 -6.78 -0.39 11.38
N PRO A 167 -7.07 0.89 11.62
CA PRO A 167 -7.86 1.34 12.75
C PRO A 167 -9.37 1.15 12.52
N ARG A 168 -9.78 -0.07 12.24
CA ARG A 168 -11.19 -0.48 12.11
C ARG A 168 -11.43 -1.75 12.91
N HIS A 169 -12.65 -1.91 13.38
CA HIS A 169 -13.09 -3.15 14.00
C HIS A 169 -13.58 -4.09 12.92
N LEU A 170 -12.92 -5.24 12.78
CA LEU A 170 -13.34 -6.35 11.94
C LEU A 170 -13.57 -7.57 12.84
N ALA A 171 -14.67 -8.26 12.63
CA ALA A 171 -15.00 -9.49 13.33
C ALA A 171 -14.95 -10.69 12.38
N PHE A 172 -14.85 -11.89 12.92
CA PHE A 172 -15.06 -13.09 12.12
C PHE A 172 -16.54 -13.18 11.69
N PRO A 173 -16.86 -13.45 10.41
CA PRO A 173 -16.00 -13.87 9.30
C PRO A 173 -15.66 -12.76 8.29
N ASP A 174 -15.47 -11.50 8.70
CA ASP A 174 -15.26 -10.38 7.78
C ASP A 174 -13.95 -10.51 6.97
N LEU A 175 -13.00 -11.29 7.46
CA LEU A 175 -11.75 -11.60 6.77
C LEU A 175 -11.59 -13.10 6.55
N GLU A 176 -11.07 -13.45 5.35
CA GLU A 176 -10.64 -14.78 4.98
C GLU A 176 -9.13 -14.76 4.72
N LEU A 177 -8.40 -15.74 5.28
CA LEU A 177 -6.98 -15.91 4.97
C LEU A 177 -6.84 -16.52 3.57
N LEU A 178 -6.27 -15.76 2.65
CA LEU A 178 -6.04 -16.19 1.27
C LEU A 178 -4.74 -16.96 1.12
N ASP A 179 -3.67 -16.43 1.71
CA ASP A 179 -2.33 -17.04 1.66
C ASP A 179 -1.48 -16.56 2.84
N SER A 180 -0.39 -17.28 3.10
CA SER A 180 0.65 -16.83 4.03
C SER A 180 2.01 -17.40 3.64
N SER A 181 3.03 -16.58 3.76
CA SER A 181 4.40 -16.98 3.43
C SER A 181 5.41 -16.36 4.41
N SER A 182 6.64 -16.86 4.40
CA SER A 182 7.74 -16.24 5.12
C SER A 182 8.95 -16.11 4.21
N TYR A 183 9.70 -15.03 4.34
CA TYR A 183 10.88 -14.80 3.52
C TYR A 183 12.01 -14.11 4.30
N GLY A 184 13.25 -14.30 3.79
CA GLY A 184 14.46 -13.75 4.40
C GLY A 184 14.76 -14.24 5.81
N GLY A 185 13.98 -15.20 6.35
CA GLY A 185 14.08 -15.64 7.75
C GLY A 185 13.64 -14.59 8.77
N VAL A 186 12.97 -13.51 8.32
CA VAL A 186 12.64 -12.32 9.11
C VAL A 186 11.17 -11.98 9.02
N PHE A 187 10.60 -11.98 7.81
CA PHE A 187 9.24 -11.48 7.55
C PHE A 187 8.21 -12.60 7.42
N VAL A 188 6.99 -12.31 7.86
CA VAL A 188 5.78 -13.10 7.57
C VAL A 188 4.83 -12.20 6.79
N GLN A 189 4.36 -12.69 5.65
CA GLN A 189 3.39 -12.02 4.80
C GLN A 189 2.06 -12.77 4.84
N VAL A 190 0.99 -12.07 4.99
CA VAL A 190 -0.38 -12.58 5.00
C VAL A 190 -1.29 -11.68 4.17
#